data_6ccca616128d32ed29be24bd200233f7
#
_entry.id   6ccca616128d32ed29be24bd200233f7
#
_cell.length_a   1.000
_cell.length_b   1.000
_cell.length_c   1.000
_cell.angle_alpha   90.00
_cell.angle_beta   90.00
_cell.angle_gamma   90.00
#
_symmetry.space_group_name_H-M   'P 1'
#
loop_
_entity.id
_entity.type
_entity.pdbx_description
1 polymer ?
#
loop_
_entity_poly.entity_id
_entity_poly.type
_entity_poly.pdbx_seq_one_letter_code
_entity_poly.pdbx_strand_id
1 'polypeptide(L)'
;PEKGLRYLIEAFSQVDTDKNLVIAGGSSDTEVFALELKELAKGDDRIIFTGFIQGQMLDELYSNAYVYCLPSDLEGMPLSLLEAMSYGNCCLTSDIAECAEVVEDKALIFRKSDVNDLREKLQFVCNQPEEMEKLKSEAADFICRKYNWDDVVKQTLYTYRK
;
A
#
# COMPACT_ATOMS: atom_id res chain seq x y z
N PRO A 1 11.81 -2.79 9.08
CA PRO A 1 12.56 -3.14 7.85
C PRO A 1 11.68 -3.88 6.83
N GLU A 2 10.88 -4.87 7.28
CA GLU A 2 10.06 -5.76 6.43
C GLU A 2 8.95 -5.05 5.65
N LYS A 3 8.59 -3.83 6.02
CA LYS A 3 7.60 -3.03 5.28
C LYS A 3 8.15 -2.34 4.03
N GLY A 4 9.44 -2.51 3.73
CA GLY A 4 10.04 -2.05 2.48
C GLY A 4 10.12 -0.54 2.27
N LEU A 5 9.92 0.26 3.32
CA LEU A 5 9.88 1.73 3.19
C LEU A 5 11.19 2.33 2.70
N ARG A 6 12.32 1.69 2.96
CA ARG A 6 13.64 2.18 2.51
C ARG A 6 13.69 2.25 0.98
N TYR A 7 13.42 1.14 0.30
CA TYR A 7 13.47 1.15 -1.17
C TYR A 7 12.28 1.85 -1.82
N LEU A 8 11.16 2.02 -1.10
CA LEU A 8 10.10 2.91 -1.57
C LEU A 8 10.57 4.37 -1.64
N ILE A 9 11.25 4.87 -0.60
CA ILE A 9 11.83 6.21 -0.59
C ILE A 9 12.88 6.35 -1.70
N GLU A 10 13.78 5.37 -1.82
CA GLU A 10 14.83 5.36 -2.86
C GLU A 10 14.24 5.36 -4.27
N ALA A 11 13.18 4.59 -4.51
CA ALA A 11 12.48 4.57 -5.79
C ALA A 11 11.77 5.89 -6.07
N PHE A 12 10.97 6.39 -5.10
CA PHE A 12 10.17 7.60 -5.26
C PHE A 12 11.01 8.84 -5.50
N SER A 13 12.16 8.97 -4.84
CA SER A 13 13.07 10.10 -5.04
C SER A 13 13.57 10.24 -6.48
N GLN A 14 13.48 9.18 -7.29
CA GLN A 14 13.86 9.14 -8.69
C GLN A 14 12.67 9.26 -9.66
N VAL A 15 11.45 9.39 -9.14
CA VAL A 15 10.22 9.55 -9.95
C VAL A 15 10.04 11.03 -10.31
N ASP A 16 9.79 11.29 -11.59
CA ASP A 16 9.42 12.62 -12.07
C ASP A 16 7.91 12.82 -11.89
N THR A 17 7.56 13.56 -10.85
CA THR A 17 6.15 13.81 -10.48
C THR A 17 6.03 15.02 -9.57
N ASP A 18 4.87 15.68 -9.61
CA ASP A 18 4.43 16.72 -8.68
C ASP A 18 3.71 16.18 -7.43
N LYS A 19 3.51 14.86 -7.37
CA LYS A 19 2.79 14.21 -6.27
C LYS A 19 3.68 14.03 -5.04
N ASN A 20 3.04 13.90 -3.89
CA ASN A 20 3.71 13.62 -2.62
C ASN A 20 3.64 12.13 -2.28
N LEU A 21 4.69 11.63 -1.65
CA LEU A 21 4.70 10.34 -0.95
C LEU A 21 4.35 10.59 0.51
N VAL A 22 3.19 10.09 0.94
CA VAL A 22 2.77 10.17 2.34
C VAL A 22 3.03 8.83 3.01
N ILE A 23 3.90 8.82 4.00
CA ILE A 23 4.22 7.64 4.83
C ILE A 23 3.46 7.76 6.14
N ALA A 24 2.38 7.00 6.25
CA ALA A 24 1.51 6.96 7.42
C ALA A 24 1.85 5.76 8.29
N GLY A 25 2.11 6.01 9.57
CA GLY A 25 2.40 4.99 10.56
C GLY A 25 3.37 5.46 11.64
N GLY A 26 3.33 4.81 12.78
CA GLY A 26 4.25 5.04 13.89
C GLY A 26 5.38 4.01 13.90
N SER A 27 6.49 4.33 14.57
CA SER A 27 7.51 3.34 14.91
C SER A 27 7.03 2.56 16.14
N SER A 28 6.77 1.26 15.96
CA SER A 28 6.42 0.41 17.12
C SER A 28 7.64 -0.06 17.91
N ASP A 29 8.81 -0.22 17.29
CA ASP A 29 9.92 -0.95 17.91
C ASP A 29 11.32 -0.33 17.81
N THR A 30 11.56 0.65 16.95
CA THR A 30 12.86 1.33 16.92
C THR A 30 12.76 2.75 16.36
N GLU A 31 12.92 3.74 17.23
CA GLU A 31 13.14 5.14 16.82
C GLU A 31 14.29 5.27 15.82
N VAL A 32 15.29 4.38 15.90
CA VAL A 32 16.44 4.33 15.01
C VAL A 32 16.03 4.13 13.55
N PHE A 33 15.15 3.18 13.25
CA PHE A 33 14.71 2.94 11.87
C PHE A 33 13.90 4.11 11.32
N ALA A 34 13.04 4.73 12.14
CA ALA A 34 12.30 5.92 11.73
C ALA A 34 13.23 7.12 11.44
N LEU A 35 14.31 7.26 12.21
CA LEU A 35 15.34 8.29 11.96
C LEU A 35 16.12 7.99 10.67
N GLU A 36 16.47 6.74 10.41
CA GLU A 36 17.11 6.33 9.14
C GLU A 36 16.24 6.66 7.93
N LEU A 37 14.93 6.39 7.98
CA LEU A 37 14.01 6.71 6.89
C LEU A 37 13.90 8.23 6.66
N LYS A 38 13.86 9.03 7.74
CA LYS A 38 13.84 10.48 7.64
C LYS A 38 15.14 11.04 7.07
N GLU A 39 16.30 10.47 7.43
CA GLU A 39 17.57 10.89 6.86
C GLU A 39 17.67 10.49 5.37
N LEU A 40 17.15 9.32 4.98
CA LEU A 40 17.08 8.88 3.59
C LEU A 40 16.19 9.80 2.73
N ALA A 41 15.09 10.30 3.30
CA ALA A 41 14.16 11.21 2.65
C ALA A 41 14.64 12.67 2.62
N LYS A 42 15.75 12.98 3.29
CA LYS A 42 16.25 14.34 3.43
C LYS A 42 16.62 14.94 2.07
N GLY A 43 16.06 16.11 1.80
CA GLY A 43 16.27 16.84 0.54
C GLY A 43 15.20 16.58 -0.53
N ASP A 44 14.20 15.73 -0.23
CA ASP A 44 13.00 15.59 -1.06
C ASP A 44 11.76 16.01 -0.26
N ASP A 45 11.34 17.26 -0.40
CA ASP A 45 10.20 17.83 0.33
C ASP A 45 8.85 17.20 -0.04
N ARG A 46 8.83 16.36 -1.07
CA ARG A 46 7.62 15.59 -1.46
C ARG A 46 7.36 14.40 -0.54
N ILE A 47 8.32 13.99 0.30
CA ILE A 47 8.20 12.86 1.21
C ILE A 47 7.75 13.32 2.59
N ILE A 48 6.54 12.96 2.96
CA ILE A 48 5.86 13.43 4.17
C ILE A 48 5.63 12.25 5.14
N PHE A 49 6.11 12.39 6.36
CA PHE A 49 5.86 11.43 7.44
C PHE A 49 4.76 11.98 8.37
N THR A 50 3.65 11.28 8.47
CA THR A 50 2.53 11.72 9.32
C THR A 50 2.65 11.24 10.77
N GLY A 51 3.49 10.24 11.03
CA GLY A 51 3.43 9.48 12.27
C GLY A 51 2.17 8.61 12.34
N PHE A 52 1.82 8.18 13.56
CA PHE A 52 0.61 7.37 13.76
C PHE A 52 -0.65 8.21 13.56
N ILE A 53 -1.53 7.74 12.70
CA ILE A 53 -2.83 8.35 12.42
C ILE A 53 -3.93 7.28 12.45
N GLN A 54 -5.15 7.70 12.77
CA GLN A 54 -6.34 6.84 12.81
C GLN A 54 -7.62 7.65 12.63
N GLY A 55 -8.75 6.96 12.48
CA GLY A 55 -10.07 7.59 12.32
C GLY A 55 -10.15 8.45 11.07
N GLN A 56 -10.83 9.58 11.15
CA GLN A 56 -11.13 10.42 10.01
C GLN A 56 -9.90 10.81 9.15
N MET A 57 -8.77 11.07 9.78
CA MET A 57 -7.54 11.43 9.04
C MET A 57 -7.04 10.27 8.19
N LEU A 58 -7.12 9.04 8.69
CA LEU A 58 -6.76 7.84 7.92
C LEU A 58 -7.76 7.60 6.79
N ASP A 59 -9.06 7.77 7.06
CA ASP A 59 -10.13 7.64 6.06
C ASP A 59 -9.94 8.67 4.92
N GLU A 60 -9.58 9.91 5.26
CA GLU A 60 -9.29 10.95 4.27
C GLU A 60 -8.05 10.62 3.42
N LEU A 61 -7.00 10.03 4.00
CA LEU A 61 -5.84 9.59 3.23
C LEU A 61 -6.22 8.48 2.25
N TYR A 62 -6.95 7.45 2.70
CA TYR A 62 -7.41 6.40 1.79
C TYR A 62 -8.32 6.95 0.69
N SER A 63 -9.29 7.81 1.05
CA SER A 63 -10.27 8.34 0.10
C SER A 63 -9.67 9.24 -0.98
N ASN A 64 -8.53 9.89 -0.70
CA ASN A 64 -7.87 10.84 -1.58
C ASN A 64 -6.53 10.35 -2.15
N ALA A 65 -6.15 9.10 -1.87
CA ALA A 65 -4.91 8.57 -2.40
C ALA A 65 -4.98 8.43 -3.93
N TYR A 66 -3.95 8.93 -4.61
CA TYR A 66 -3.79 8.73 -6.05
C TYR A 66 -3.45 7.27 -6.35
N VAL A 67 -2.54 6.70 -5.57
CA VAL A 67 -2.21 5.28 -5.52
C VAL A 67 -1.84 4.90 -4.09
N TYR A 68 -2.26 3.74 -3.65
CA TYR A 68 -1.79 3.14 -2.41
C TYR A 68 -0.63 2.18 -2.71
N CYS A 69 0.50 2.35 -2.02
CA CYS A 69 1.67 1.50 -2.21
C CYS A 69 1.97 0.67 -0.95
N LEU A 70 2.01 -0.66 -1.09
CA LEU A 70 2.44 -1.59 -0.03
C LEU A 70 3.71 -2.32 -0.47
N PRO A 71 4.90 -1.81 -0.14
CA PRO A 71 6.17 -2.35 -0.62
C PRO A 71 6.75 -3.46 0.29
N SER A 72 5.90 -4.19 1.00
CA SER A 72 6.31 -5.14 2.03
C SER A 72 7.09 -6.34 1.48
N ASP A 73 8.07 -6.78 2.24
CA ASP A 73 8.83 -8.02 1.99
C ASP A 73 8.19 -9.24 2.67
N LEU A 74 7.35 -8.99 3.68
CA LEU A 74 6.68 -10.03 4.46
C LEU A 74 5.35 -9.47 5.00
N GLU A 75 4.29 -10.24 4.81
CA GLU A 75 2.98 -10.00 5.40
C GLU A 75 2.38 -11.33 5.90
N GLY A 76 1.53 -11.26 6.91
CA GLY A 76 0.63 -12.37 7.23
C GLY A 76 -0.65 -12.23 6.40
N MET A 77 -1.49 -11.26 6.80
CA MET A 77 -2.64 -10.80 6.04
C MET A 77 -2.48 -9.29 5.82
N PRO A 78 -2.35 -8.80 4.58
CA PRO A 78 -2.09 -7.38 4.34
C PRO A 78 -3.38 -6.53 4.49
N LEU A 79 -3.84 -6.34 5.74
CA LEU A 79 -5.11 -5.67 6.06
C LEU A 79 -5.17 -4.26 5.47
N SER A 80 -4.09 -3.51 5.50
CA SER A 80 -4.04 -2.16 4.94
C SER A 80 -4.21 -2.14 3.41
N LEU A 81 -3.85 -3.23 2.72
CA LEU A 81 -4.10 -3.39 1.29
C LEU A 81 -5.59 -3.68 1.03
N LEU A 82 -6.21 -4.53 1.86
CA LEU A 82 -7.65 -4.76 1.81
C LEU A 82 -8.45 -3.48 2.04
N GLU A 83 -8.04 -2.70 3.05
CA GLU A 83 -8.62 -1.40 3.36
C GLU A 83 -8.47 -0.44 2.16
N ALA A 84 -7.26 -0.26 1.64
CA ALA A 84 -7.03 0.61 0.50
C ALA A 84 -7.90 0.24 -0.71
N MET A 85 -8.00 -1.04 -1.05
CA MET A 85 -8.86 -1.51 -2.15
C MET A 85 -10.34 -1.26 -1.87
N SER A 86 -10.80 -1.40 -0.61
CA SER A 86 -12.20 -1.14 -0.23
C SER A 86 -12.60 0.34 -0.38
N TYR A 87 -11.63 1.26 -0.28
CA TYR A 87 -11.82 2.68 -0.61
C TYR A 87 -11.76 2.98 -2.12
N GLY A 88 -11.61 1.96 -2.96
CA GLY A 88 -11.52 2.11 -4.41
C GLY A 88 -10.16 2.66 -4.88
N ASN A 89 -9.08 2.41 -4.14
CA ASN A 89 -7.77 2.84 -4.55
C ASN A 89 -7.18 1.95 -5.65
N CYS A 90 -6.47 2.56 -6.61
CA CYS A 90 -5.43 1.86 -7.34
C CYS A 90 -4.33 1.47 -6.36
N CYS A 91 -3.94 0.20 -6.36
CA CYS A 91 -2.91 -0.31 -5.48
C CYS A 91 -1.67 -0.75 -6.27
N LEU A 92 -0.50 -0.54 -5.67
CA LEU A 92 0.80 -1.04 -6.12
C LEU A 92 1.42 -1.82 -4.97
N THR A 93 1.74 -3.10 -5.17
CA THR A 93 2.26 -3.96 -4.11
C THR A 93 3.42 -4.82 -4.60
N SER A 94 4.22 -5.35 -3.68
CA SER A 94 5.26 -6.33 -4.00
C SER A 94 4.65 -7.67 -4.43
N ASP A 95 5.43 -8.48 -5.14
CA ASP A 95 5.05 -9.80 -5.66
C ASP A 95 5.11 -10.94 -4.62
N ILE A 96 5.09 -10.61 -3.32
CA ILE A 96 4.96 -11.65 -2.28
C ILE A 96 3.60 -12.36 -2.39
N ALA A 97 3.60 -13.65 -2.05
CA ALA A 97 2.43 -14.50 -2.24
C ALA A 97 1.17 -13.94 -1.57
N GLU A 98 1.32 -13.42 -0.35
CA GLU A 98 0.24 -12.87 0.46
C GLU A 98 -0.42 -11.65 -0.19
N CYS A 99 0.36 -10.78 -0.83
CA CYS A 99 -0.16 -9.64 -1.56
C CYS A 99 -0.75 -10.04 -2.90
N ALA A 100 -0.05 -10.89 -3.66
CA ALA A 100 -0.50 -11.37 -4.96
C ALA A 100 -1.85 -12.12 -4.87
N GLU A 101 -2.03 -12.94 -3.82
CA GLU A 101 -3.30 -13.63 -3.56
C GLU A 101 -4.45 -12.64 -3.28
N VAL A 102 -4.17 -11.57 -2.56
CA VAL A 102 -5.19 -10.54 -2.25
C VAL A 102 -5.64 -9.83 -3.52
N VAL A 103 -4.70 -9.34 -4.31
CA VAL A 103 -5.03 -8.42 -5.41
C VAL A 103 -5.36 -9.11 -6.73
N GLU A 104 -4.88 -10.33 -6.96
CA GLU A 104 -4.99 -11.04 -8.24
C GLU A 104 -4.53 -10.14 -9.42
N ASP A 105 -5.44 -9.82 -10.35
CA ASP A 105 -5.21 -8.93 -11.48
C ASP A 105 -5.74 -7.48 -11.27
N LYS A 106 -6.15 -7.13 -10.02
CA LYS A 106 -6.81 -5.85 -9.69
C LYS A 106 -5.88 -4.79 -9.09
N ALA A 107 -4.58 -5.03 -9.14
CA ALA A 107 -3.56 -4.07 -8.72
C ALA A 107 -2.29 -4.22 -9.55
N LEU A 108 -1.42 -3.22 -9.46
CA LEU A 108 -0.08 -3.30 -10.03
C LEU A 108 0.84 -4.07 -9.07
N ILE A 109 1.73 -4.87 -9.65
CA ILE A 109 2.71 -5.66 -8.89
C ILE A 109 4.11 -5.30 -9.37
N PHE A 110 5.04 -5.16 -8.42
CA PHE A 110 6.46 -4.98 -8.66
C PHE A 110 7.26 -6.09 -7.97
N ARG A 111 8.47 -6.36 -8.45
CA ARG A 111 9.36 -7.37 -7.85
C ARG A 111 9.83 -6.93 -6.49
N LYS A 112 9.62 -7.78 -5.48
CA LYS A 112 10.05 -7.60 -4.10
C LYS A 112 11.50 -7.09 -4.02
N SER A 113 11.74 -6.08 -3.19
CA SER A 113 13.06 -5.48 -2.93
C SER A 113 13.76 -4.90 -4.17
N ASP A 114 13.07 -4.74 -5.30
CA ASP A 114 13.63 -4.17 -6.53
C ASP A 114 13.28 -2.69 -6.66
N VAL A 115 14.24 -1.82 -6.31
CA VAL A 115 14.10 -0.36 -6.38
C VAL A 115 13.80 0.11 -7.80
N ASN A 116 14.43 -0.50 -8.82
CA ASN A 116 14.26 -0.08 -10.21
C ASN A 116 12.87 -0.44 -10.73
N ASP A 117 12.41 -1.67 -10.48
CA ASP A 117 11.07 -2.10 -10.89
C ASP A 117 9.99 -1.27 -10.18
N LEU A 118 10.15 -1.01 -8.87
CA LEU A 118 9.24 -0.15 -8.11
C LEU A 118 9.23 1.28 -8.68
N ARG A 119 10.38 1.85 -8.98
CA ARG A 119 10.49 3.17 -9.62
C ARG A 119 9.76 3.21 -10.97
N GLU A 120 9.96 2.20 -11.82
CA GLU A 120 9.31 2.10 -13.13
C GLU A 120 7.78 2.01 -12.99
N LYS A 121 7.28 1.23 -12.02
CA LYS A 121 5.85 1.14 -11.73
C LYS A 121 5.28 2.44 -11.20
N LEU A 122 5.97 3.12 -10.28
CA LEU A 122 5.56 4.43 -9.78
C LEU A 122 5.52 5.47 -10.91
N GLN A 123 6.53 5.50 -11.78
CA GLN A 123 6.55 6.40 -12.94
C GLN A 123 5.41 6.07 -13.92
N PHE A 124 5.14 4.79 -14.16
CA PHE A 124 4.01 4.35 -14.99
C PHE A 124 2.69 4.84 -14.42
N VAL A 125 2.47 4.68 -13.10
CA VAL A 125 1.27 5.17 -12.40
C VAL A 125 1.07 6.67 -12.62
N CYS A 126 2.14 7.46 -12.51
CA CYS A 126 2.07 8.91 -12.71
C CYS A 126 1.76 9.30 -14.16
N ASN A 127 2.20 8.50 -15.13
CA ASN A 127 2.08 8.79 -16.56
C ASN A 127 0.80 8.24 -17.20
N GLN A 128 0.07 7.33 -16.55
CA GLN A 128 -1.08 6.61 -17.11
C GLN A 128 -2.34 6.75 -16.24
N PRO A 129 -2.88 7.95 -16.07
CA PRO A 129 -4.01 8.17 -15.17
C PRO A 129 -5.28 7.38 -15.57
N GLU A 130 -5.51 7.16 -16.87
CA GLU A 130 -6.67 6.41 -17.36
C GLU A 130 -6.65 4.94 -16.93
N GLU A 131 -5.47 4.31 -16.96
CA GLU A 131 -5.30 2.92 -16.48
C GLU A 131 -5.54 2.83 -14.97
N MET A 132 -5.14 3.86 -14.21
CA MET A 132 -5.36 3.92 -12.78
C MET A 132 -6.84 4.03 -12.44
N GLU A 133 -7.60 4.86 -13.16
CA GLU A 133 -9.06 4.98 -12.96
C GLU A 133 -9.79 3.66 -13.25
N LYS A 134 -9.34 2.88 -14.22
CA LYS A 134 -9.88 1.55 -14.47
C LYS A 134 -9.67 0.61 -13.28
N LEU A 135 -8.45 0.53 -12.74
CA LEU A 135 -8.15 -0.28 -11.57
C LEU A 135 -8.97 0.16 -10.35
N LYS A 136 -9.08 1.47 -10.11
CA LYS A 136 -9.91 2.04 -9.04
C LYS A 136 -11.38 1.61 -9.15
N SER A 137 -11.96 1.67 -10.34
CA SER A 137 -13.37 1.38 -10.56
C SER A 137 -13.76 -0.07 -10.21
N GLU A 138 -12.82 -0.99 -10.25
CA GLU A 138 -13.05 -2.42 -10.00
C GLU A 138 -12.62 -2.86 -8.59
N ALA A 139 -11.73 -2.10 -7.93
CA ALA A 139 -11.06 -2.53 -6.70
C ALA A 139 -12.03 -2.79 -5.55
N ALA A 140 -12.92 -1.84 -5.25
CA ALA A 140 -13.83 -1.92 -4.11
C ALA A 140 -14.80 -3.11 -4.24
N ASP A 141 -15.44 -3.24 -5.39
CA ASP A 141 -16.38 -4.33 -5.65
C ASP A 141 -15.72 -5.71 -5.61
N PHE A 142 -14.50 -5.80 -6.13
CA PHE A 142 -13.73 -7.03 -6.10
C PHE A 142 -13.37 -7.44 -4.67
N ILE A 143 -12.75 -6.53 -3.91
CA ILE A 143 -12.22 -6.87 -2.59
C ILE A 143 -13.32 -7.13 -1.56
N CYS A 144 -14.41 -6.36 -1.57
CA CYS A 144 -15.54 -6.52 -0.67
C CYS A 144 -16.33 -7.82 -0.94
N ARG A 145 -16.30 -8.33 -2.17
CA ARG A 145 -16.87 -9.65 -2.48
C ARG A 145 -15.94 -10.80 -2.06
N LYS A 146 -14.63 -10.63 -2.24
CA LYS A 146 -13.63 -11.65 -1.92
C LYS A 146 -13.43 -11.82 -0.41
N TYR A 147 -13.42 -10.72 0.34
CA TYR A 147 -13.18 -10.69 1.78
C TYR A 147 -14.36 -10.04 2.51
N ASN A 148 -15.25 -10.89 3.03
CA ASN A 148 -16.45 -10.47 3.72
C ASN A 148 -16.43 -10.95 5.17
N TRP A 149 -16.58 -10.05 6.13
CA TRP A 149 -16.60 -10.38 7.54
C TRP A 149 -17.72 -11.35 7.93
N ASP A 150 -18.88 -11.28 7.29
CA ASP A 150 -19.98 -12.23 7.57
C ASP A 150 -19.57 -13.67 7.24
N ASP A 151 -18.79 -13.89 6.20
CA ASP A 151 -18.31 -15.22 5.84
C ASP A 151 -17.21 -15.69 6.79
N VAL A 152 -16.32 -14.80 7.23
CA VAL A 152 -15.33 -15.09 8.29
C VAL A 152 -16.04 -15.52 9.58
N VAL A 153 -17.05 -14.77 10.01
CA VAL A 153 -17.85 -15.10 11.19
C VAL A 153 -18.55 -16.44 11.05
N LYS A 154 -19.20 -16.72 9.91
CA LYS A 154 -19.86 -18.00 9.64
C LYS A 154 -18.89 -19.18 9.72
N GLN A 155 -17.72 -19.06 9.09
CA GLN A 155 -16.69 -20.10 9.10
C GLN A 155 -16.14 -20.32 10.51
N THR A 156 -15.89 -19.24 11.26
CA THR A 156 -15.45 -19.31 12.66
C THR A 156 -16.47 -20.03 13.52
N LEU A 157 -17.73 -19.64 13.46
CA LEU A 157 -18.83 -20.30 14.19
C LEU A 157 -18.99 -21.78 13.81
N TYR A 158 -18.81 -22.12 12.54
CA TYR A 158 -18.84 -23.51 12.10
C TYR A 158 -17.71 -24.33 12.73
N THR A 159 -16.52 -23.76 12.85
CA THR A 159 -15.36 -24.42 13.48
C THR A 159 -15.59 -24.70 14.97
N TYR A 160 -16.23 -23.78 15.69
CA TYR A 160 -16.54 -23.95 17.12
C TYR A 160 -17.70 -24.92 17.39
N ARG A 161 -18.50 -25.27 16.40
CA ARG A 161 -19.62 -26.21 16.54
C ARG A 161 -19.25 -27.67 16.24
N LYS A 162 -18.04 -27.93 15.81
CA LYS A 162 -17.47 -29.27 15.66
C LYS A 162 -16.85 -29.76 16.95
#